data_64c05de8caf6ef3c6fb0909a32700f22
#
_entry.id   64c05de8caf6ef3c6fb0909a32700f22
#
_cell.length_a   1.000
_cell.length_b   1.000
_cell.length_c   1.000
_cell.angle_alpha   90.00
_cell.angle_beta   90.00
_cell.angle_gamma   90.00
#
_symmetry.space_group_name_H-M   'P 1'
#
loop_
_entity.id
_entity.type
_entity.pdbx_description
1 polymer ?
#
loop_
_entity_poly.entity_id
_entity_poly.type
_entity_poly.pdbx_seq_one_letter_code
_entity_poly.pdbx_strand_id
1 'polypeptide(L)'
;MKVAFFGSPAVALPALNSLIQAGHEIKLVITQPDRPAGRGKKLTPPPVKVFARDHGLPCLQPEKIRRDEQVLEALKQAEPEVNVVVAYGQIIPASII
;
A
#
# COMPACT_ATOMS: atom_id res chain seq x y z
N MET A 1 15.28 3.49 6.92
CA MET A 1 15.17 2.28 6.07
C MET A 1 14.24 2.55 4.88
N LYS A 2 14.46 1.87 3.81
CA LYS A 2 13.54 1.89 2.65
C LYS A 2 12.43 0.90 2.89
N VAL A 3 11.18 1.35 2.84
CA VAL A 3 10.00 0.56 3.22
C VAL A 3 9.02 0.45 2.08
N ALA A 4 8.50 -0.75 1.83
CA ALA A 4 7.30 -0.96 1.06
C ALA A 4 6.16 -1.23 2.05
N PHE A 5 5.08 -0.45 1.96
CA PHE A 5 3.98 -0.52 2.92
C PHE A 5 2.74 -1.12 2.25
N PHE A 6 2.19 -2.15 2.87
CA PHE A 6 0.97 -2.83 2.41
C PHE A 6 -0.13 -2.61 3.43
N GLY A 7 -1.16 -1.86 3.07
CA GLY A 7 -2.28 -1.60 3.97
C GLY A 7 -3.36 -0.84 3.25
N SER A 8 -4.59 -0.90 3.76
CA SER A 8 -5.74 -0.29 3.10
C SER A 8 -6.61 0.55 4.03
N PRO A 9 -7.15 0.02 5.15
CA PRO A 9 -8.12 0.76 5.96
C PRO A 9 -7.46 1.80 6.86
N ALA A 10 -8.30 2.63 7.46
CA ALA A 10 -7.86 3.70 8.36
C ALA A 10 -7.01 3.18 9.52
N VAL A 11 -7.24 1.96 9.97
CA VAL A 11 -6.47 1.37 11.07
C VAL A 11 -4.97 1.24 10.75
N ALA A 12 -4.61 1.24 9.45
CA ALA A 12 -3.22 1.18 9.02
C ALA A 12 -2.52 2.54 9.03
N LEU A 13 -3.27 3.64 9.09
CA LEU A 13 -2.70 4.99 8.99
C LEU A 13 -1.72 5.33 10.12
N PRO A 14 -2.00 5.00 11.40
CA PRO A 14 -1.03 5.31 12.46
C PRO A 14 0.33 4.64 12.24
N ALA A 15 0.33 3.39 11.75
CA ALA A 15 1.57 2.68 11.46
C ALA A 15 2.36 3.37 10.34
N LEU A 16 1.69 3.73 9.25
CA LEU A 16 2.33 4.41 8.12
C LEU A 16 2.89 5.78 8.55
N ASN A 17 2.10 6.55 9.28
CA ASN A 17 2.53 7.85 9.76
C ASN A 17 3.73 7.74 10.72
N SER A 18 3.73 6.74 11.60
CA SER A 18 4.85 6.50 12.52
C SER A 18 6.14 6.18 11.76
N LEU A 19 6.06 5.41 10.68
CA LEU A 19 7.24 5.10 9.86
C LEU A 19 7.81 6.36 9.23
N ILE A 20 6.95 7.24 8.72
CA ILE A 20 7.38 8.49 8.11
C ILE A 20 8.05 9.39 9.15
N GLN A 21 7.44 9.52 10.32
CA GLN A 21 7.97 10.39 11.37
C GLN A 21 9.27 9.87 11.96
N ALA A 22 9.48 8.57 11.95
CA ALA A 22 10.75 7.96 12.37
C ALA A 22 11.87 8.13 11.35
N GLY A 23 11.60 8.74 10.21
CA GLY A 23 12.61 9.01 9.19
C GLY A 23 12.78 7.90 8.16
N HIS A 24 11.90 6.91 8.14
CA HIS A 24 11.94 5.86 7.13
C HIS A 24 11.43 6.38 5.80
N GLU A 25 12.03 5.89 4.71
CA GLU A 25 11.65 6.27 3.36
C GLU A 25 10.63 5.29 2.82
N ILE A 26 9.42 5.77 2.58
CA ILE A 26 8.35 4.94 2.01
C ILE A 26 8.50 4.94 0.50
N LYS A 27 9.06 3.87 -0.03
CA LYS A 27 9.35 3.75 -1.46
C LYS A 27 8.14 3.38 -2.30
N LEU A 28 7.18 2.66 -1.69
CA LEU A 28 6.00 2.18 -2.40
C LEU A 28 4.91 1.87 -1.38
N VAL A 29 3.68 2.25 -1.72
CA VAL A 29 2.49 1.91 -0.95
C VAL A 29 1.61 1.02 -1.81
N ILE A 30 1.17 -0.10 -1.26
CA ILE A 30 0.29 -1.03 -1.96
C ILE A 30 -1.00 -1.16 -1.16
N THR A 31 -2.13 -0.87 -1.81
CA THR A 31 -3.45 -0.91 -1.19
C THR A 31 -4.39 -1.77 -2.01
N GLN A 32 -5.56 -2.06 -1.44
CA GLN A 32 -6.66 -2.64 -2.18
C GLN A 32 -7.19 -1.64 -3.21
N PRO A 33 -7.82 -2.12 -4.30
CA PRO A 33 -8.46 -1.22 -5.26
C PRO A 33 -9.59 -0.43 -4.62
N ASP A 34 -10.00 0.66 -5.28
CA ASP A 34 -11.18 1.41 -4.90
C ASP A 34 -12.39 0.48 -4.90
N ARG A 35 -13.26 0.63 -3.91
CA ARG A 35 -14.43 -0.23 -3.74
C ARG A 35 -15.69 0.63 -3.67
N PRO A 36 -16.85 0.10 -4.14
CA PRO A 36 -18.13 0.76 -3.91
C PRO A 36 -18.38 0.90 -2.41
N ALA A 37 -18.73 2.08 -1.96
CA ALA A 37 -18.97 2.34 -0.54
C ALA A 37 -20.08 3.37 -0.37
N GLY A 38 -20.83 3.25 0.73
CA GLY A 38 -21.87 4.18 1.09
C GLY A 38 -23.11 4.10 0.20
N ARG A 39 -23.97 5.09 0.33
CA ARG A 39 -25.17 5.19 -0.48
C ARG A 39 -24.80 5.48 -1.92
N GLY A 40 -25.47 4.78 -2.87
CA GLY A 40 -25.20 4.93 -4.29
C GLY A 40 -23.99 4.13 -4.76
N LYS A 41 -23.31 3.42 -3.88
CA LYS A 41 -22.16 2.56 -4.19
C LYS A 41 -21.13 3.24 -5.06
N LYS A 42 -20.77 4.45 -4.69
CA LYS A 42 -19.74 5.21 -5.38
C LYS A 42 -18.37 4.61 -5.09
N LEU A 43 -17.53 4.49 -6.11
CA LEU A 43 -16.16 4.00 -5.93
C LEU A 43 -15.40 4.93 -4.98
N THR A 44 -14.88 4.36 -3.92
CA THR A 44 -14.19 5.10 -2.86
C THR A 44 -12.79 4.51 -2.67
N PRO A 45 -11.75 5.35 -2.68
CA PRO A 45 -10.40 4.85 -2.42
C PRO A 45 -10.23 4.46 -0.96
N PRO A 46 -9.36 3.45 -0.67
CA PRO A 46 -9.00 3.15 0.71
C PRO A 46 -8.34 4.36 1.38
N PRO A 47 -8.51 4.51 2.71
CA PRO A 47 -7.87 5.61 3.43
C PRO A 47 -6.36 5.70 3.24
N VAL A 48 -5.65 4.57 3.16
CA VAL A 48 -4.20 4.56 2.92
C VAL A 48 -3.87 5.13 1.55
N LYS A 49 -4.68 4.86 0.52
CA LYS A 49 -4.45 5.46 -0.79
C LYS A 49 -4.59 6.98 -0.75
N VAL A 50 -5.62 7.47 -0.07
CA VAL A 50 -5.83 8.92 0.07
C VAL A 50 -4.64 9.56 0.77
N PHE A 51 -4.16 8.95 1.84
CA PHE A 51 -2.98 9.42 2.56
C PHE A 51 -1.75 9.45 1.65
N ALA A 52 -1.51 8.37 0.89
CA ALA A 52 -0.37 8.29 -0.02
C ALA A 52 -0.42 9.38 -1.08
N ARG A 53 -1.59 9.59 -1.67
CA ARG A 53 -1.80 10.65 -2.67
C ARG A 53 -1.49 12.03 -2.08
N ASP A 54 -2.00 12.30 -0.88
CA ASP A 54 -1.84 13.61 -0.25
C ASP A 54 -0.39 13.87 0.18
N HIS A 55 0.40 12.82 0.39
CA HIS A 55 1.81 12.94 0.78
C HIS A 55 2.77 12.69 -0.39
N GLY A 56 2.26 12.54 -1.60
CA GLY A 56 3.11 12.33 -2.78
C GLY A 56 3.85 11.00 -2.79
N LEU A 57 3.30 9.98 -2.13
CA LEU A 57 3.91 8.64 -2.09
C LEU A 57 3.44 7.80 -3.28
N PRO A 58 4.34 7.05 -3.95
CA PRO A 58 3.92 6.12 -5.00
C PRO A 58 2.96 5.06 -4.45
N CYS A 59 1.84 4.84 -5.14
CA CYS A 59 0.81 3.92 -4.68
C CYS A 59 0.32 3.05 -5.83
N LEU A 60 0.22 1.73 -5.59
CA LEU A 60 -0.36 0.78 -6.53
C LEU A 60 -1.53 0.05 -5.87
N GLN A 61 -2.52 -0.31 -6.69
CA GLN A 61 -3.76 -0.94 -6.23
C GLN A 61 -4.06 -2.21 -7.03
N PRO A 62 -3.25 -3.28 -6.87
CA PRO A 62 -3.47 -4.48 -7.64
C PRO A 62 -4.77 -5.19 -7.26
N GLU A 63 -5.53 -5.64 -8.25
CA GLU A 63 -6.72 -6.46 -8.02
C GLU A 63 -6.33 -7.78 -7.35
N LYS A 64 -5.28 -8.40 -7.84
CA LYS A 64 -4.75 -9.67 -7.33
C LYS A 64 -3.23 -9.58 -7.31
N ILE A 65 -2.67 -9.28 -6.14
CA ILE A 65 -1.23 -9.11 -6.00
C ILE A 65 -0.43 -10.37 -6.42
N ARG A 66 -1.03 -11.54 -6.30
CA ARG A 66 -0.39 -12.80 -6.66
C ARG A 66 -0.03 -12.90 -8.13
N ARG A 67 -0.72 -12.12 -8.99
CA ARG A 67 -0.59 -12.18 -10.45
C ARG A 67 -0.21 -10.84 -11.06
N ASP A 68 0.17 -9.87 -10.24
CA ASP A 68 0.44 -8.53 -10.72
C ASP A 68 1.93 -8.35 -10.96
N GLU A 69 2.34 -8.49 -12.21
CA GLU A 69 3.74 -8.32 -12.61
C GLU A 69 4.20 -6.88 -12.46
N GLN A 70 3.29 -5.92 -12.60
CA GLN A 70 3.59 -4.51 -12.43
C GLN A 70 4.01 -4.20 -10.99
N VAL A 71 3.32 -4.79 -10.02
CA VAL A 71 3.69 -4.64 -8.60
C VAL A 71 5.05 -5.27 -8.34
N LEU A 72 5.28 -6.46 -8.88
CA LEU A 72 6.56 -7.14 -8.70
C LEU A 72 7.71 -6.31 -9.25
N GLU A 73 7.53 -5.76 -10.45
CA GLU A 73 8.54 -4.91 -11.08
C GLU A 73 8.77 -3.63 -10.28
N ALA A 74 7.70 -3.00 -9.80
CA ALA A 74 7.80 -1.79 -9.00
C ALA A 74 8.56 -2.04 -7.68
N LEU A 75 8.34 -3.20 -7.07
CA LEU A 75 9.06 -3.58 -5.85
C LEU A 75 10.54 -3.82 -6.12
N LYS A 76 10.87 -4.44 -7.26
CA LYS A 76 12.28 -4.63 -7.64
C LYS A 76 12.98 -3.29 -7.82
N GLN A 77 12.33 -2.32 -8.46
CA GLN A 77 12.91 -1.01 -8.69
C GLN A 77 13.02 -0.19 -7.42
N ALA A 78 12.05 -0.32 -6.53
CA ALA A 78 12.05 0.40 -5.25
C ALA A 78 13.12 -0.11 -4.29
N GLU A 79 13.50 -1.37 -4.42
CA GLU A 79 14.51 -2.02 -3.57
C GLU A 79 14.27 -1.80 -2.07
N PRO A 80 13.08 -2.13 -1.56
CA PRO A 80 12.81 -1.93 -0.14
C PRO A 80 13.64 -2.88 0.72
N GLU A 81 14.07 -2.39 1.86
CA GLU A 81 14.80 -3.21 2.83
C GLU A 81 13.84 -4.04 3.67
N VAL A 82 12.60 -3.58 3.81
CA VAL A 82 11.58 -4.25 4.63
C VAL A 82 10.19 -4.02 4.02
N ASN A 83 9.34 -5.03 4.12
CA ASN A 83 7.93 -4.93 3.79
C ASN A 83 7.13 -4.88 5.10
N VAL A 84 6.35 -3.83 5.27
CA VAL A 84 5.47 -3.67 6.43
C VAL A 84 4.04 -3.91 5.99
N VAL A 85 3.36 -4.85 6.62
CA VAL A 85 2.00 -5.25 6.25
C VAL A 85 1.06 -4.97 7.43
N VAL A 86 0.07 -4.11 7.21
CA VAL A 86 -0.93 -3.79 8.23
C VAL A 86 -2.31 -3.79 7.58
N ALA A 87 -3.10 -4.82 7.86
CA ALA A 87 -4.49 -4.91 7.38
C ALA A 87 -4.62 -4.71 5.86
N TYR A 88 -3.80 -5.41 5.09
CA TYR A 88 -3.82 -5.26 3.64
C TYR A 88 -5.05 -5.93 2.98
N GLY A 89 -5.37 -7.15 3.37
CA GLY A 89 -6.57 -7.84 2.87
C GLY A 89 -6.34 -8.83 1.74
N GLN A 90 -5.11 -9.00 1.28
CA GLN A 90 -4.76 -10.05 0.31
C GLN A 90 -3.60 -10.88 0.85
N ILE A 91 -3.49 -12.11 0.36
CA ILE A 91 -2.36 -12.96 0.70
C ILE A 91 -1.17 -12.53 -0.17
N ILE A 92 -0.07 -12.15 0.49
CA ILE A 92 1.13 -11.72 -0.21
C ILE A 92 1.96 -12.94 -0.58
N PRO A 93 2.28 -13.14 -1.87
CA PRO A 93 3.03 -14.33 -2.29
C PRO A 93 4.48 -14.29 -1.78
N ALA A 94 5.07 -15.47 -1.61
CA ALA A 94 6.44 -15.60 -1.12
C ALA A 94 7.46 -14.90 -2.03
N SER A 95 7.15 -14.75 -3.32
CA SER A 95 8.01 -14.05 -4.27
C SER A 95 8.21 -12.57 -3.93
N ILE A 96 7.35 -11.99 -3.10
CA ILE A 96 7.44 -10.59 -2.69
C ILE A 96 8.14 -10.45 -1.33
N ILE A 97 7.93 -11.40 -0.46
CA ILE A 97 8.48 -11.37 0.90
C ILE A 97 10.00 -11.78 0.88
#